data_9f1c374452ee3a4bd6fef61a688f2ea8
#
_entry.id   9f1c374452ee3a4bd6fef61a688f2ea8
#
_cell.length_a   1.000
_cell.length_b   1.000
_cell.length_c   1.000
_cell.angle_alpha   90.00
_cell.angle_beta   90.00
_cell.angle_gamma   90.00
#
_symmetry.space_group_name_H-M   'P 1'
#
loop_
_entity.id
_entity.type
_entity.pdbx_description
1 polymer ?
#
loop_
_entity_poly.entity_id
_entity_poly.type
_entity_poly.pdbx_seq_one_letter_code
_entity_poly.pdbx_strand_id
1 'polypeptide(L)'
;MTTSLAHIAGRTVLGAVLALALLSGVDSGTRATASSVPAPLAHAPKREQQATTIDPQLASRSTARVATDPGPYEYGWPVKPFLAQHPVRGFFGDPRIGNHGRSRQFHFGIDISAPNGTAVYATQTGRIWIHPLHPTTVAVVGRDGTEFSYWHVVPTVRTGDHAVAYETVIGRIEAPYGHVHFAEARNGRYLNPLRRGALGPFVDDTTPWIARLTAESGGRLLLQSSALRSGFDLVAEVDDETPLAIPRPWHDLPVTPALTRWRLVAAHGRVVLGWTTVADFRETIPSASDYDRVWAPGTTQNHVRSPGHFRLVLARGLELRAGEYVVEVAVRDTRGNHAASRFPLAVG
;
A
#
# COMPACT_ATOMS: atom_id res chain seq x y z
N MET A 1 57.64 15.22 -29.03
CA MET A 1 57.45 14.64 -27.66
C MET A 1 56.32 15.42 -27.02
N THR A 2 55.11 14.96 -27.16
CA THR A 2 53.89 15.55 -26.61
C THR A 2 53.08 14.44 -25.94
N THR A 3 53.10 14.43 -24.61
CA THR A 3 52.35 13.51 -23.75
C THR A 3 50.91 14.00 -23.62
N SER A 4 49.98 13.20 -24.10
CA SER A 4 48.54 13.40 -23.97
C SER A 4 48.09 12.92 -22.61
N LEU A 5 47.53 13.81 -21.78
CA LEU A 5 46.83 13.49 -20.54
C LEU A 5 45.37 13.16 -20.86
N ALA A 6 44.99 11.90 -20.71
CA ALA A 6 43.60 11.45 -20.79
C ALA A 6 42.87 11.87 -19.53
N HIS A 7 41.87 12.75 -19.65
CA HIS A 7 40.91 13.06 -18.61
C HIS A 7 39.91 11.91 -18.50
N ILE A 8 39.95 11.17 -17.38
CA ILE A 8 38.89 10.27 -16.97
C ILE A 8 37.79 11.11 -16.33
N ALA A 9 36.78 11.44 -17.10
CA ALA A 9 35.56 12.05 -16.58
C ALA A 9 34.75 10.96 -15.85
N GLY A 10 34.86 10.93 -14.52
CA GLY A 10 33.96 10.16 -13.65
C GLY A 10 32.54 10.70 -13.78
N ARG A 11 31.70 10.00 -14.51
CA ARG A 11 30.24 10.22 -14.48
C ARG A 11 29.72 9.78 -13.13
N THR A 12 29.56 10.73 -12.23
CA THR A 12 28.75 10.58 -11.03
C THR A 12 27.29 10.48 -11.49
N VAL A 13 26.75 9.27 -11.55
CA VAL A 13 25.30 9.07 -11.71
C VAL A 13 24.70 9.40 -10.36
N LEU A 14 24.39 10.68 -10.16
CA LEU A 14 23.57 11.12 -9.05
C LEU A 14 22.15 10.71 -9.40
N GLY A 15 21.74 9.53 -8.94
CA GLY A 15 20.36 9.10 -9.02
C GLY A 15 19.50 10.11 -8.27
N ALA A 16 18.71 10.88 -9.02
CA ALA A 16 17.71 11.76 -8.43
C ALA A 16 16.61 10.89 -7.79
N VAL A 17 16.82 10.48 -6.55
CA VAL A 17 15.72 10.01 -5.70
C VAL A 17 14.89 11.24 -5.40
N LEU A 18 13.83 11.44 -6.16
CA LEU A 18 12.82 12.44 -5.85
C LEU A 18 12.03 11.92 -4.66
N ALA A 19 12.62 12.02 -3.47
CA ALA A 19 11.97 11.68 -2.22
C ALA A 19 10.97 12.78 -1.90
N LEU A 20 9.71 12.56 -2.28
CA LEU A 20 8.61 13.36 -1.77
C LEU A 20 8.42 12.97 -0.31
N ALA A 21 8.87 13.85 0.59
CA ALA A 21 8.77 13.63 2.04
C ALA A 21 7.33 13.50 2.48
N LEU A 22 7.00 12.40 3.07
CA LEU A 22 5.81 12.26 3.90
C LEU A 22 6.19 12.28 5.36
N LEU A 23 5.81 13.35 6.00
CA LEU A 23 5.67 13.40 7.44
C LEU A 23 4.49 12.51 7.84
N SER A 24 4.77 11.35 8.39
CA SER A 24 3.79 10.65 9.23
C SER A 24 3.53 11.56 10.43
N GLY A 25 2.37 12.22 10.45
CA GLY A 25 1.97 13.10 11.54
C GLY A 25 1.91 12.35 12.86
N VAL A 26 2.87 12.62 13.72
CA VAL A 26 2.80 12.28 15.14
C VAL A 26 2.20 13.50 15.81
N ASP A 27 0.94 13.39 16.22
CA ASP A 27 0.25 14.39 17.03
C ASP A 27 0.89 14.42 18.44
N SER A 28 1.72 15.41 18.69
CA SER A 28 2.26 15.70 20.02
C SER A 28 1.15 16.33 20.85
N GLY A 29 0.51 15.52 21.70
CA GLY A 29 -0.53 15.94 22.62
C GLY A 29 -0.03 17.01 23.58
N THR A 30 -0.47 18.25 23.39
CA THR A 30 -0.41 19.32 24.38
C THR A 30 -1.38 19.03 25.52
N ARG A 31 -0.85 19.03 26.74
CA ARG A 31 -1.61 18.93 28.00
C ARG A 31 -2.69 20.03 28.02
N ALA A 32 -3.95 19.64 27.96
CA ALA A 32 -5.08 20.51 28.28
C ALA A 32 -5.45 20.35 29.77
N THR A 33 -5.50 21.46 30.47
CA THR A 33 -6.00 21.62 31.83
C THR A 33 -7.50 21.32 31.88
N ALA A 34 -7.92 20.60 32.90
CA ALA A 34 -9.30 20.24 33.15
C ALA A 34 -10.18 21.49 33.34
N SER A 35 -11.21 21.62 32.52
CA SER A 35 -12.36 22.51 32.72
C SER A 35 -13.64 21.69 32.64
N SER A 36 -14.52 21.91 33.58
CA SER A 36 -15.77 21.20 33.83
C SER A 36 -16.72 21.27 32.63
N VAL A 37 -17.15 20.08 32.14
CA VAL A 37 -18.10 19.91 31.03
C VAL A 37 -19.53 19.81 31.61
N PRO A 38 -20.51 20.58 31.14
CA PRO A 38 -21.93 20.33 31.42
C PRO A 38 -22.45 19.14 30.59
N ALA A 39 -23.36 18.35 31.15
CA ALA A 39 -23.94 17.15 30.56
C ALA A 39 -24.57 17.41 29.18
N PRO A 40 -24.41 16.49 28.21
CA PRO A 40 -24.99 16.63 26.88
C PRO A 40 -26.50 16.38 26.90
N LEU A 41 -27.25 17.31 26.30
CA LEU A 41 -28.65 17.13 25.93
C LEU A 41 -28.78 15.93 24.97
N ALA A 42 -29.71 15.03 25.31
CA ALA A 42 -30.04 13.87 24.48
C ALA A 42 -30.51 14.32 23.09
N HIS A 43 -29.70 14.09 22.08
CA HIS A 43 -30.11 14.27 20.69
C HIS A 43 -30.83 12.99 20.23
N ALA A 44 -32.04 13.19 19.69
CA ALA A 44 -32.79 12.16 19.02
C ALA A 44 -31.91 11.49 17.90
N PRO A 45 -32.03 10.18 17.67
CA PRO A 45 -31.23 9.49 16.66
C PRO A 45 -31.55 10.09 15.29
N LYS A 46 -30.59 10.73 14.66
CA LYS A 46 -30.64 11.04 13.23
C LYS A 46 -30.77 9.70 12.51
N ARG A 47 -31.86 9.55 11.77
CA ARG A 47 -32.03 8.42 10.82
C ARG A 47 -30.78 8.40 9.93
N GLU A 48 -29.93 7.42 10.16
CA GLU A 48 -28.80 7.10 9.32
C GLU A 48 -29.39 6.75 7.95
N GLN A 49 -29.17 7.62 6.96
CA GLN A 49 -29.54 7.32 5.59
C GLN A 49 -28.64 6.16 5.15
N GLN A 50 -29.19 4.96 5.13
CA GLN A 50 -28.49 3.79 4.61
C GLN A 50 -28.06 4.09 3.17
N ALA A 51 -26.76 4.29 3.00
CA ALA A 51 -26.13 4.36 1.68
C ALA A 51 -26.45 3.04 0.96
N THR A 52 -27.07 3.10 -0.20
CA THR A 52 -27.38 1.91 -0.97
C THR A 52 -26.09 1.37 -1.57
N THR A 53 -25.42 0.54 -0.82
CA THR A 53 -24.43 -0.42 -1.28
C THR A 53 -25.12 -1.39 -2.21
N ILE A 54 -24.52 -1.78 -3.32
CA ILE A 54 -25.00 -2.91 -4.12
C ILE A 54 -24.95 -4.11 -3.18
N ASP A 55 -26.13 -4.66 -2.83
CA ASP A 55 -26.30 -5.57 -1.69
C ASP A 55 -25.27 -6.72 -1.75
N PRO A 56 -24.38 -6.84 -0.76
CA PRO A 56 -23.40 -7.90 -0.72
C PRO A 56 -24.02 -9.29 -0.58
N GLN A 57 -25.29 -9.40 -0.15
CA GLN A 57 -26.01 -10.66 -0.09
C GLN A 57 -26.42 -11.17 -1.49
N LEU A 58 -26.52 -10.29 -2.49
CA LEU A 58 -26.75 -10.65 -3.89
C LEU A 58 -25.44 -10.95 -4.64
N ALA A 59 -24.28 -10.70 -4.02
CA ALA A 59 -22.97 -10.96 -4.63
C ALA A 59 -22.64 -12.47 -4.53
N SER A 60 -22.41 -13.10 -5.67
CA SER A 60 -21.79 -14.44 -5.70
C SER A 60 -20.28 -14.29 -5.49
N ARG A 61 -19.70 -15.04 -4.57
CA ARG A 61 -18.29 -14.97 -4.19
C ARG A 61 -17.58 -16.28 -4.53
N SER A 62 -16.36 -16.17 -5.04
CA SER A 62 -15.44 -17.30 -5.21
C SER A 62 -14.08 -16.91 -4.61
N THR A 63 -13.52 -17.79 -3.77
CA THR A 63 -12.21 -17.61 -3.13
C THR A 63 -11.34 -18.82 -3.38
N ALA A 64 -10.02 -18.61 -3.47
CA ALA A 64 -9.05 -19.70 -3.48
C ALA A 64 -7.78 -19.28 -2.74
N ARG A 65 -7.26 -20.20 -1.94
CA ARG A 65 -5.94 -20.11 -1.30
C ARG A 65 -4.93 -20.88 -2.13
N VAL A 66 -3.74 -20.37 -2.24
CA VAL A 66 -2.62 -21.00 -2.92
C VAL A 66 -1.59 -21.37 -1.86
N ALA A 67 -1.20 -22.67 -1.82
CA ALA A 67 -0.09 -23.10 -0.98
C ALA A 67 1.16 -22.31 -1.38
N THR A 68 1.77 -21.64 -0.42
CA THR A 68 2.96 -20.82 -0.66
C THR A 68 4.18 -21.71 -0.59
N ASP A 69 4.96 -21.72 -1.67
CA ASP A 69 6.29 -22.32 -1.67
C ASP A 69 7.27 -21.29 -1.08
N PRO A 70 7.95 -21.59 0.04
CA PRO A 70 8.97 -20.73 0.60
C PRO A 70 10.22 -20.58 -0.24
N GLY A 71 10.34 -21.20 -1.42
CA GLY A 71 11.41 -21.11 -2.43
C GLY A 71 12.73 -20.39 -2.07
N PRO A 72 13.70 -20.31 -2.95
CA PRO A 72 14.87 -19.47 -2.72
C PRO A 72 14.49 -17.98 -2.69
N TYR A 73 15.07 -17.24 -1.75
CA TYR A 73 14.88 -15.79 -1.62
C TYR A 73 16.12 -15.04 -2.05
N GLU A 74 15.94 -13.82 -2.59
CA GLU A 74 17.07 -12.95 -2.92
C GLU A 74 17.73 -12.41 -1.64
N TYR A 75 16.93 -12.11 -0.60
CA TYR A 75 17.40 -11.56 0.66
C TYR A 75 16.46 -11.88 1.83
N GLY A 76 17.03 -11.85 3.05
CA GLY A 76 16.30 -12.03 4.31
C GLY A 76 15.81 -10.71 4.91
N TRP A 77 15.24 -10.79 6.09
CA TRP A 77 14.66 -9.66 6.82
C TRP A 77 15.71 -8.72 7.39
N PRO A 78 15.45 -7.38 7.47
CA PRO A 78 16.40 -6.41 8.02
C PRO A 78 16.49 -6.42 9.55
N VAL A 79 15.66 -7.21 10.23
CA VAL A 79 15.64 -7.38 11.69
C VAL A 79 15.77 -8.84 12.04
N LYS A 80 16.35 -9.14 13.20
CA LYS A 80 16.51 -10.54 13.66
C LYS A 80 15.18 -11.13 14.13
N PRO A 81 14.97 -12.43 13.91
CA PRO A 81 15.81 -13.38 13.16
C PRO A 81 15.66 -13.17 11.64
N PHE A 82 16.77 -13.16 10.91
CA PHE A 82 16.77 -12.80 9.48
C PHE A 82 16.03 -13.79 8.56
N LEU A 83 15.93 -15.03 8.99
CA LEU A 83 15.30 -16.13 8.23
C LEU A 83 13.98 -16.58 8.87
N ALA A 84 13.31 -15.68 9.59
CA ALA A 84 11.95 -15.88 10.08
C ALA A 84 11.07 -14.71 9.65
N GLN A 85 9.85 -15.01 9.27
CA GLN A 85 8.88 -13.99 8.84
C GLN A 85 8.56 -13.03 10.00
N HIS A 86 8.51 -11.75 9.69
CA HIS A 86 8.11 -10.68 10.60
C HIS A 86 6.74 -10.11 10.22
N PRO A 87 5.97 -9.57 11.20
CA PRO A 87 4.71 -8.90 10.93
C PRO A 87 4.91 -7.66 10.05
N VAL A 88 4.15 -7.54 8.97
CA VAL A 88 4.16 -6.40 8.04
C VAL A 88 2.81 -5.69 8.13
N ARG A 89 2.78 -4.46 8.66
CA ARG A 89 1.56 -3.69 8.93
C ARG A 89 1.14 -2.74 7.82
N GLY A 90 1.96 -2.58 6.79
CA GLY A 90 1.69 -1.75 5.63
C GLY A 90 2.30 -2.37 4.40
N PHE A 91 1.46 -2.63 3.38
CA PHE A 91 1.89 -3.29 2.16
C PHE A 91 2.30 -2.28 1.10
N PHE A 92 3.06 -2.79 0.12
CA PHE A 92 3.47 -2.05 -1.05
C PHE A 92 2.24 -1.66 -1.90
N GLY A 93 2.12 -0.37 -2.20
CA GLY A 93 0.97 0.19 -2.91
C GLY A 93 -0.11 0.79 -2.01
N ASP A 94 -0.14 0.51 -0.69
CA ASP A 94 -1.10 1.12 0.23
C ASP A 94 -1.17 2.65 0.03
N PRO A 95 -2.34 3.29 0.17
CA PRO A 95 -2.42 4.74 0.09
C PRO A 95 -1.68 5.38 1.27
N ARG A 96 -0.90 6.41 0.97
CA ARG A 96 -0.27 7.28 1.97
C ARG A 96 -0.76 8.71 1.76
N ILE A 97 -1.41 9.26 2.80
CA ILE A 97 -2.07 10.55 2.78
C ILE A 97 -1.50 11.39 3.92
N GLY A 98 -0.51 12.22 3.60
CA GLY A 98 0.14 13.12 4.55
C GLY A 98 -0.38 14.55 4.48
N ASN A 99 0.08 15.38 5.43
CA ASN A 99 -0.18 16.82 5.46
C ASN A 99 -1.67 17.19 5.25
N HIS A 100 -2.57 16.56 5.99
CA HIS A 100 -4.02 16.79 5.89
C HIS A 100 -4.57 16.61 4.45
N GLY A 101 -4.08 15.59 3.73
CA GLY A 101 -4.50 15.27 2.38
C GLY A 101 -3.80 16.05 1.26
N ARG A 102 -2.83 16.90 1.57
CA ARG A 102 -2.06 17.66 0.56
C ARG A 102 -0.96 16.84 -0.12
N SER A 103 -0.52 15.77 0.51
CA SER A 103 0.48 14.85 -0.03
C SER A 103 -0.17 13.48 -0.17
N ARG A 104 -0.21 12.95 -1.39
CA ARG A 104 -0.79 11.65 -1.73
C ARG A 104 0.20 10.84 -2.53
N GLN A 105 0.49 9.63 -2.10
CA GLN A 105 1.38 8.72 -2.80
C GLN A 105 1.05 7.27 -2.50
N PHE A 106 1.55 6.39 -3.35
CA PHE A 106 1.58 4.95 -3.08
C PHE A 106 2.69 4.64 -2.06
N HIS A 107 2.46 3.68 -1.20
CA HIS A 107 3.48 3.15 -0.31
C HIS A 107 4.55 2.44 -1.13
N PHE A 108 5.75 3.00 -1.17
CA PHE A 108 6.84 2.53 -2.02
C PHE A 108 7.73 1.46 -1.38
N GLY A 109 7.34 0.93 -0.23
CA GLY A 109 8.01 -0.12 0.53
C GLY A 109 7.01 -0.94 1.33
N ILE A 110 7.47 -1.56 2.40
CA ILE A 110 6.67 -2.27 3.38
C ILE A 110 7.02 -1.80 4.79
N ASP A 111 6.05 -1.84 5.71
CA ASP A 111 6.25 -1.44 7.10
C ASP A 111 6.41 -2.69 7.99
N ILE A 112 7.64 -3.08 8.29
CA ILE A 112 7.97 -4.25 9.12
C ILE A 112 7.87 -3.87 10.59
N SER A 113 6.90 -4.43 11.31
CA SER A 113 6.65 -4.14 12.73
C SER A 113 7.73 -4.74 13.61
N ALA A 114 8.35 -3.90 14.43
CA ALA A 114 9.26 -4.30 15.49
C ALA A 114 9.32 -3.20 16.58
N PRO A 115 9.64 -3.51 17.82
CA PRO A 115 9.72 -2.51 18.89
C PRO A 115 10.69 -1.37 18.60
N ASN A 116 10.41 -0.17 19.15
CA ASN A 116 11.35 0.95 19.12
C ASN A 116 12.69 0.53 19.71
N GLY A 117 13.80 1.01 19.13
CA GLY A 117 15.17 0.64 19.54
C GLY A 117 15.67 -0.71 18.99
N THR A 118 14.83 -1.50 18.31
CA THR A 118 15.26 -2.72 17.63
C THR A 118 16.37 -2.40 16.62
N ALA A 119 17.45 -3.20 16.64
CA ALA A 119 18.55 -3.06 15.70
C ALA A 119 18.10 -3.43 14.28
N VAL A 120 18.41 -2.56 13.32
CA VAL A 120 18.17 -2.77 11.89
C VAL A 120 19.51 -3.06 11.23
N TYR A 121 19.53 -4.10 10.38
CA TYR A 121 20.73 -4.58 9.71
C TYR A 121 20.64 -4.32 8.20
N ALA A 122 21.80 -4.15 7.59
CA ALA A 122 21.90 -4.14 6.13
C ALA A 122 21.45 -5.50 5.56
N THR A 123 20.55 -5.52 4.58
CA THR A 123 20.12 -6.74 3.87
C THR A 123 21.01 -7.08 2.69
N GLN A 124 21.89 -6.17 2.29
CA GLN A 124 22.92 -6.38 1.28
C GLN A 124 24.24 -5.73 1.69
N THR A 125 25.32 -6.21 1.10
CA THR A 125 26.64 -5.57 1.19
C THR A 125 26.70 -4.39 0.24
N GLY A 126 27.14 -3.21 0.74
CA GLY A 126 27.17 -2.01 -0.08
C GLY A 126 27.67 -0.76 0.63
N ARG A 127 27.51 0.39 -0.01
CA ARG A 127 27.84 1.69 0.56
C ARG A 127 26.65 2.31 1.25
N ILE A 128 26.89 2.86 2.44
CA ILE A 128 25.90 3.60 3.22
C ILE A 128 25.71 5.00 2.62
N TRP A 129 24.45 5.41 2.56
CA TRP A 129 24.04 6.79 2.33
C TRP A 129 22.94 7.17 3.31
N ILE A 130 23.05 8.31 3.97
CA ILE A 130 22.03 8.86 4.86
C ILE A 130 21.40 10.06 4.17
N HIS A 131 20.08 10.08 4.12
CA HIS A 131 19.33 11.11 3.41
C HIS A 131 19.48 12.46 4.12
N PRO A 132 20.02 13.52 3.46
CA PRO A 132 20.35 14.77 4.12
C PRO A 132 19.13 15.53 4.68
N LEU A 133 17.96 15.38 4.05
CA LEU A 133 16.70 15.99 4.51
C LEU A 133 15.86 15.06 5.40
N HIS A 134 16.22 13.78 5.48
CA HIS A 134 15.55 12.76 6.30
C HIS A 134 16.59 11.95 7.06
N PRO A 135 17.18 12.51 8.13
CA PRO A 135 18.36 11.93 8.79
C PRO A 135 18.08 10.58 9.48
N THR A 136 16.82 10.18 9.58
CA THR A 136 16.39 8.85 10.05
C THR A 136 16.07 7.89 8.89
N THR A 137 16.67 8.17 7.71
CA THR A 137 16.62 7.30 6.53
C THR A 137 18.04 6.91 6.14
N VAL A 138 18.31 5.61 6.22
CA VAL A 138 19.57 5.00 5.81
C VAL A 138 19.33 4.20 4.53
N ALA A 139 20.18 4.37 3.53
CA ALA A 139 20.21 3.53 2.34
C ALA A 139 21.52 2.74 2.26
N VAL A 140 21.43 1.53 1.74
CA VAL A 140 22.58 0.70 1.36
C VAL A 140 22.52 0.50 -0.14
N VAL A 141 23.56 0.93 -0.85
CA VAL A 141 23.65 0.84 -2.31
C VAL A 141 24.65 -0.27 -2.67
N GLY A 142 24.16 -1.30 -3.32
CA GLY A 142 24.95 -2.43 -3.81
C GLY A 142 25.81 -2.08 -5.02
N ARG A 143 26.72 -2.98 -5.40
CA ARG A 143 27.60 -2.80 -6.56
C ARG A 143 26.84 -2.80 -7.89
N ASP A 144 25.70 -3.49 -7.93
CA ASP A 144 24.79 -3.58 -9.08
C ASP A 144 23.84 -2.38 -9.20
N GLY A 145 23.95 -1.41 -8.28
CA GLY A 145 23.08 -0.24 -8.20
C GLY A 145 21.72 -0.50 -7.55
N THR A 146 21.48 -1.70 -7.02
CA THR A 146 20.30 -1.96 -6.18
C THR A 146 20.43 -1.16 -4.89
N GLU A 147 19.37 -0.45 -4.52
CA GLU A 147 19.28 0.33 -3.30
C GLU A 147 18.24 -0.29 -2.38
N PHE A 148 18.62 -0.58 -1.13
CA PHE A 148 17.69 -0.83 -0.05
C PHE A 148 17.67 0.36 0.88
N SER A 149 16.49 0.95 1.12
CA SER A 149 16.33 2.06 2.05
C SER A 149 15.48 1.68 3.25
N TYR A 150 15.91 2.18 4.42
CA TYR A 150 15.39 1.88 5.75
C TYR A 150 15.01 3.19 6.40
N TRP A 151 13.70 3.44 6.52
CA TRP A 151 13.15 4.66 7.10
C TRP A 151 12.72 4.45 8.54
N HIS A 152 12.65 5.53 9.31
CA HIS A 152 12.40 5.51 10.74
C HIS A 152 13.51 4.78 11.51
N VAL A 153 14.74 4.99 11.08
CA VAL A 153 15.94 4.35 11.65
C VAL A 153 16.91 5.45 12.08
N VAL A 154 17.15 5.56 13.38
CA VAL A 154 18.23 6.40 13.93
C VAL A 154 19.56 5.74 13.56
N PRO A 155 20.39 6.36 12.68
CA PRO A 155 21.59 5.71 12.17
C PRO A 155 22.68 5.55 13.23
N THR A 156 23.41 4.42 13.15
CA THR A 156 24.64 4.16 13.91
C THR A 156 25.90 4.14 13.02
N VAL A 157 25.69 4.46 11.76
CA VAL A 157 26.69 4.49 10.67
C VAL A 157 26.73 5.88 10.05
N ARG A 158 27.68 6.13 9.14
CA ARG A 158 27.84 7.41 8.43
C ARG A 158 27.76 7.20 6.92
N THR A 159 27.35 8.24 6.21
CA THR A 159 27.44 8.26 4.74
C THR A 159 28.87 7.97 4.29
N GLY A 160 29.03 7.03 3.37
CA GLY A 160 30.32 6.56 2.86
C GLY A 160 30.86 5.30 3.54
N ASP A 161 30.36 4.92 4.71
CA ASP A 161 30.71 3.66 5.36
C ASP A 161 30.35 2.46 4.46
N HIS A 162 31.01 1.33 4.70
CA HIS A 162 30.72 0.07 4.02
C HIS A 162 29.93 -0.84 4.96
N ALA A 163 28.79 -1.30 4.49
CA ALA A 163 27.97 -2.27 5.19
C ALA A 163 28.20 -3.70 4.65
N VAL A 164 28.22 -4.68 5.54
CA VAL A 164 28.20 -6.11 5.24
C VAL A 164 26.81 -6.66 5.57
N ALA A 165 26.21 -7.37 4.61
CA ALA A 165 24.87 -7.95 4.76
C ALA A 165 24.74 -8.79 6.03
N TYR A 166 23.69 -8.56 6.81
CA TYR A 166 23.33 -9.26 8.07
C TYR A 166 24.37 -9.18 9.21
N GLU A 167 25.45 -8.45 9.02
CA GLU A 167 26.48 -8.20 10.05
C GLU A 167 26.41 -6.76 10.55
N THR A 168 26.32 -5.79 9.63
CA THR A 168 26.35 -4.37 9.97
C THR A 168 25.01 -3.90 10.51
N VAL A 169 24.97 -3.46 11.76
CA VAL A 169 23.86 -2.69 12.33
C VAL A 169 23.92 -1.29 11.76
N ILE A 170 22.96 -0.93 10.91
CA ILE A 170 22.90 0.39 10.27
C ILE A 170 22.20 1.44 11.13
N GLY A 171 21.45 1.00 12.15
CA GLY A 171 20.75 1.88 13.07
C GLY A 171 19.74 1.13 13.94
N ARG A 172 18.86 1.92 14.57
CA ARG A 172 17.80 1.42 15.43
C ARG A 172 16.47 2.07 15.10
N ILE A 173 15.38 1.30 15.21
CA ILE A 173 14.03 1.82 14.97
C ILE A 173 13.76 3.03 15.87
N GLU A 174 13.39 4.14 15.25
CA GLU A 174 13.08 5.41 15.91
C GLU A 174 11.75 5.33 16.67
N ALA A 175 11.71 5.89 17.88
CA ALA A 175 10.46 6.08 18.59
C ALA A 175 9.69 7.31 18.03
N PRO A 176 8.38 7.26 17.93
CA PRO A 176 7.44 6.23 18.37
C PRO A 176 6.97 5.28 17.26
N TYR A 177 7.71 5.14 16.18
CA TYR A 177 7.22 4.49 14.95
C TYR A 177 6.90 3.01 15.11
N GLY A 178 7.69 2.23 15.90
CA GLY A 178 7.43 0.82 16.14
C GLY A 178 7.50 -0.05 14.88
N HIS A 179 8.24 0.40 13.86
CA HIS A 179 8.49 -0.34 12.61
C HIS A 179 9.70 0.25 11.88
N VAL A 180 10.26 -0.51 10.97
CA VAL A 180 11.10 -0.01 9.91
C VAL A 180 10.30 -0.02 8.60
N HIS A 181 10.20 1.12 7.90
CA HIS A 181 9.77 1.14 6.51
C HIS A 181 10.94 0.71 5.65
N PHE A 182 10.75 -0.39 4.93
CA PHE A 182 11.77 -1.04 4.11
C PHE A 182 11.39 -0.98 2.63
N ALA A 183 12.25 -0.41 1.82
CA ALA A 183 12.02 -0.28 0.39
C ALA A 183 13.21 -0.76 -0.43
N GLU A 184 12.92 -1.34 -1.58
CA GLU A 184 13.88 -1.75 -2.60
C GLU A 184 13.71 -0.89 -3.84
N ALA A 185 14.81 -0.41 -4.41
CA ALA A 185 14.80 0.28 -5.70
C ALA A 185 15.89 -0.26 -6.63
N ARG A 186 15.56 -0.43 -7.90
CA ARG A 186 16.50 -0.77 -8.97
C ARG A 186 16.28 0.16 -10.16
N ASN A 187 17.34 0.73 -10.69
CA ASN A 187 17.27 1.65 -11.83
C ASN A 187 16.25 2.80 -11.62
N GLY A 188 16.16 3.34 -10.40
CA GLY A 188 15.25 4.42 -10.05
C GLY A 188 13.76 4.01 -9.93
N ARG A 189 13.44 2.72 -9.92
CA ARG A 189 12.07 2.20 -9.75
C ARG A 189 11.97 1.42 -8.46
N TYR A 190 10.93 1.69 -7.67
CA TYR A 190 10.60 0.91 -6.50
C TYR A 190 10.00 -0.44 -6.90
N LEU A 191 10.48 -1.49 -6.24
CA LEU A 191 10.02 -2.88 -6.40
C LEU A 191 9.33 -3.32 -5.12
N ASN A 192 8.32 -4.16 -5.26
CA ASN A 192 7.62 -4.74 -4.12
C ASN A 192 8.54 -5.73 -3.39
N PRO A 193 8.96 -5.45 -2.14
CA PRO A 193 9.78 -6.41 -1.38
C PRO A 193 9.09 -7.75 -1.14
N LEU A 194 7.75 -7.79 -1.13
CA LEU A 194 6.97 -9.01 -0.97
C LEU A 194 6.69 -9.74 -2.30
N ARG A 195 7.26 -9.33 -3.44
CA ARG A 195 7.17 -10.11 -4.68
C ARG A 195 7.80 -11.49 -4.51
N ARG A 196 7.37 -12.47 -5.31
CA ARG A 196 7.91 -13.84 -5.21
C ARG A 196 9.43 -13.85 -5.39
N GLY A 197 10.11 -14.57 -4.49
CA GLY A 197 11.56 -14.76 -4.54
C GLY A 197 12.39 -13.56 -4.03
N ALA A 198 11.79 -12.42 -3.63
CA ALA A 198 12.53 -11.28 -3.10
C ALA A 198 12.84 -11.43 -1.60
N LEU A 199 12.09 -10.76 -0.74
CA LEU A 199 12.23 -10.88 0.72
C LEU A 199 11.67 -12.22 1.20
N GLY A 200 12.42 -12.94 2.02
CA GLY A 200 11.93 -14.21 2.56
C GLY A 200 12.58 -14.68 3.87
N PRO A 201 11.95 -15.67 4.51
CA PRO A 201 10.69 -16.31 4.12
C PRO A 201 9.49 -15.35 4.27
N PHE A 202 8.52 -15.44 3.35
CA PHE A 202 7.24 -14.77 3.47
C PHE A 202 6.13 -15.72 3.00
N VAL A 203 5.36 -16.21 3.96
CA VAL A 203 4.20 -17.08 3.76
C VAL A 203 2.96 -16.26 3.99
N ASP A 204 2.00 -16.38 3.08
CA ASP A 204 0.71 -15.69 3.17
C ASP A 204 -0.38 -16.67 2.71
N ASP A 205 -1.24 -17.05 3.62
CA ASP A 205 -2.39 -17.91 3.39
C ASP A 205 -3.73 -17.17 3.64
N THR A 206 -3.67 -15.87 3.86
CA THR A 206 -4.84 -15.01 3.94
C THR A 206 -5.48 -14.83 2.57
N THR A 207 -6.73 -14.45 2.52
CA THR A 207 -7.45 -14.28 1.26
C THR A 207 -8.01 -12.87 1.19
N PRO A 208 -7.60 -12.06 0.21
CA PRO A 208 -8.16 -10.73 0.02
C PRO A 208 -9.65 -10.80 -0.31
N TRP A 209 -10.37 -9.70 -0.09
CA TRP A 209 -11.81 -9.65 -0.40
C TRP A 209 -12.24 -8.31 -0.99
N ILE A 210 -13.42 -8.32 -1.60
CA ILE A 210 -14.09 -7.12 -2.06
C ILE A 210 -15.15 -6.77 -1.03
N ALA A 211 -14.94 -5.68 -0.28
CA ALA A 211 -15.84 -5.26 0.78
C ALA A 211 -17.16 -4.72 0.22
N ARG A 212 -17.09 -3.90 -0.83
CA ARG A 212 -18.29 -3.38 -1.51
C ARG A 212 -17.98 -2.84 -2.91
N LEU A 213 -19.04 -2.65 -3.70
CA LEU A 213 -19.04 -1.90 -4.95
C LEU A 213 -20.02 -0.74 -4.83
N THR A 214 -19.65 0.44 -5.31
CA THR A 214 -20.50 1.64 -5.30
C THR A 214 -20.52 2.29 -6.68
N ALA A 215 -21.68 2.86 -7.04
CA ALA A 215 -21.80 3.80 -8.15
C ALA A 215 -21.85 5.22 -7.58
N GLU A 216 -21.11 6.14 -8.18
CA GLU A 216 -20.90 7.49 -7.67
C GLU A 216 -20.99 8.53 -8.80
N SER A 217 -21.30 9.77 -8.43
CA SER A 217 -21.18 10.92 -9.32
C SER A 217 -20.51 12.05 -8.56
N GLY A 218 -19.34 12.52 -9.06
CA GLY A 218 -18.54 13.54 -8.39
C GLY A 218 -18.15 13.18 -6.95
N GLY A 219 -17.89 11.90 -6.67
CA GLY A 219 -17.56 11.39 -5.34
C GLY A 219 -18.76 11.25 -4.38
N ARG A 220 -19.99 11.45 -4.86
CA ARG A 220 -21.22 11.25 -4.09
C ARG A 220 -21.86 9.92 -4.48
N LEU A 221 -22.25 9.13 -3.48
CA LEU A 221 -22.99 7.89 -3.70
C LEU A 221 -24.29 8.15 -4.45
N LEU A 222 -24.52 7.39 -5.52
CA LEU A 222 -25.80 7.33 -6.20
C LEU A 222 -26.67 6.28 -5.51
N LEU A 223 -27.84 6.68 -5.02
CA LEU A 223 -28.80 5.77 -4.39
C LEU A 223 -29.41 4.84 -5.44
N GLN A 224 -29.31 3.55 -5.24
CA GLN A 224 -29.88 2.53 -6.13
C GLN A 224 -31.34 2.21 -5.75
N SER A 225 -32.22 3.21 -5.80
CA SER A 225 -33.68 2.96 -5.64
C SER A 225 -34.36 2.61 -6.98
N SER A 226 -33.67 2.81 -8.10
CA SER A 226 -34.08 2.52 -9.47
C SER A 226 -32.83 2.31 -10.31
N ALA A 227 -32.96 1.98 -11.59
CA ALA A 227 -31.85 1.89 -12.51
C ALA A 227 -31.02 3.19 -12.53
N LEU A 228 -29.69 3.05 -12.49
CA LEU A 228 -28.76 4.17 -12.52
C LEU A 228 -28.84 4.89 -13.87
N ARG A 229 -28.75 6.22 -13.87
CA ARG A 229 -28.51 6.95 -15.11
C ARG A 229 -27.06 6.76 -15.54
N SER A 230 -26.81 6.66 -16.84
CA SER A 230 -25.47 6.59 -17.43
C SER A 230 -24.58 7.78 -17.04
N GLY A 231 -23.27 7.62 -17.11
CA GLY A 231 -22.30 8.66 -16.76
C GLY A 231 -21.91 8.67 -15.28
N PHE A 232 -21.80 7.51 -14.63
CA PHE A 232 -21.39 7.36 -13.24
C PHE A 232 -19.97 6.80 -13.11
N ASP A 233 -19.33 7.08 -11.97
CA ASP A 233 -18.09 6.43 -11.56
C ASP A 233 -18.42 5.09 -10.86
N LEU A 234 -17.59 4.08 -11.10
CA LEU A 234 -17.70 2.80 -10.45
C LEU A 234 -16.48 2.60 -9.55
N VAL A 235 -16.73 2.35 -8.26
CA VAL A 235 -15.69 2.26 -7.23
C VAL A 235 -15.85 0.97 -6.44
N ALA A 236 -14.76 0.21 -6.29
CA ALA A 236 -14.69 -0.94 -5.40
C ALA A 236 -13.88 -0.62 -4.15
N GLU A 237 -14.37 -1.03 -2.99
CA GLU A 237 -13.60 -1.08 -1.76
C GLU A 237 -13.08 -2.50 -1.58
N VAL A 238 -11.77 -2.62 -1.42
CA VAL A 238 -11.05 -3.90 -1.40
C VAL A 238 -10.08 -3.93 -0.23
N ASP A 239 -9.95 -5.09 0.40
CA ASP A 239 -9.10 -5.27 1.56
C ASP A 239 -8.36 -6.60 1.48
N ASP A 240 -7.28 -6.70 2.24
CA ASP A 240 -6.54 -7.91 2.52
C ASP A 240 -6.15 -7.93 4.00
N GLU A 241 -5.76 -9.09 4.52
CA GLU A 241 -5.28 -9.27 5.88
C GLU A 241 -3.76 -9.50 5.89
N THR A 242 -3.16 -9.16 7.01
CA THR A 242 -1.74 -9.47 7.23
C THR A 242 -1.60 -10.91 7.71
N PRO A 243 -0.68 -11.73 7.12
CA PRO A 243 -0.55 -13.15 7.46
C PRO A 243 -0.07 -13.42 8.90
N LEU A 244 0.57 -12.43 9.52
CA LEU A 244 0.95 -12.48 10.93
C LEU A 244 0.27 -11.36 11.71
N ALA A 245 -0.14 -11.68 12.94
CA ALA A 245 -0.75 -10.71 13.84
C ALA A 245 0.18 -9.51 14.07
N ILE A 246 -0.35 -8.31 13.85
CA ILE A 246 0.37 -7.06 14.07
C ILE A 246 0.29 -6.69 15.57
N PRO A 247 1.41 -6.32 16.22
CA PRO A 247 1.39 -5.85 17.60
C PRO A 247 0.53 -4.62 17.81
N ARG A 248 -0.13 -4.52 18.97
CA ARG A 248 -0.85 -3.31 19.37
C ARG A 248 0.07 -2.09 19.31
N PRO A 249 -0.44 -0.90 18.94
CA PRO A 249 -1.85 -0.56 18.70
C PRO A 249 -2.35 -0.72 17.25
N TRP A 250 -1.55 -1.29 16.33
CA TRP A 250 -1.79 -1.42 14.89
C TRP A 250 -2.41 -2.75 14.47
N HIS A 251 -2.96 -3.53 15.42
CA HIS A 251 -3.58 -4.81 15.15
C HIS A 251 -4.90 -4.67 14.37
N ASP A 252 -5.27 -5.72 13.64
CA ASP A 252 -6.55 -5.87 12.94
C ASP A 252 -6.86 -4.76 11.93
N LEU A 253 -5.84 -4.15 11.34
CA LEU A 253 -5.99 -3.17 10.28
C LEU A 253 -5.78 -3.84 8.92
N PRO A 254 -6.65 -3.53 7.93
CA PRO A 254 -6.54 -4.11 6.59
C PRO A 254 -5.30 -3.58 5.86
N VAL A 255 -4.91 -4.29 4.80
CA VAL A 255 -3.90 -3.88 3.83
C VAL A 255 -4.46 -4.00 2.43
N THR A 256 -3.78 -3.44 1.44
CA THR A 256 -4.24 -3.44 0.05
C THR A 256 -3.90 -4.77 -0.63
N PRO A 257 -4.83 -5.41 -1.37
CA PRO A 257 -4.50 -6.48 -2.29
C PRO A 257 -3.49 -6.04 -3.35
N ALA A 258 -2.59 -6.93 -3.76
CA ALA A 258 -1.55 -6.60 -4.72
C ALA A 258 -2.04 -6.44 -6.17
N LEU A 259 -3.17 -7.06 -6.53
CA LEU A 259 -3.78 -6.94 -7.85
C LEU A 259 -5.29 -6.80 -7.74
N THR A 260 -5.85 -5.80 -8.43
CA THR A 260 -7.30 -5.63 -8.60
C THR A 260 -7.63 -5.50 -10.07
N ARG A 261 -8.59 -6.31 -10.53
CA ARG A 261 -9.11 -6.32 -11.89
C ARG A 261 -10.63 -6.33 -11.88
N TRP A 262 -11.24 -5.86 -12.96
CA TRP A 262 -12.69 -5.94 -13.13
C TRP A 262 -13.08 -6.17 -14.58
N ARG A 263 -14.33 -6.59 -14.80
CA ARG A 263 -14.96 -6.65 -16.11
C ARG A 263 -16.46 -6.40 -16.01
N LEU A 264 -17.07 -6.08 -17.15
CA LEU A 264 -18.51 -5.87 -17.25
C LEU A 264 -19.13 -6.87 -18.22
N VAL A 265 -20.20 -7.52 -17.77
CA VAL A 265 -20.93 -8.52 -18.55
C VAL A 265 -22.42 -8.12 -18.57
N ALA A 266 -23.08 -8.19 -19.70
CA ALA A 266 -24.53 -8.03 -19.77
C ALA A 266 -25.22 -9.26 -19.13
N ALA A 267 -26.42 -9.10 -18.60
CA ALA A 267 -27.13 -10.16 -17.87
C ALA A 267 -27.27 -11.48 -18.66
N HIS A 268 -27.37 -11.40 -19.99
CA HIS A 268 -27.41 -12.55 -20.90
C HIS A 268 -26.02 -13.15 -21.22
N GLY A 269 -24.96 -12.77 -20.51
CA GLY A 269 -23.62 -13.37 -20.60
C GLY A 269 -22.67 -12.73 -21.62
N ARG A 270 -23.10 -11.74 -22.43
CA ARG A 270 -22.22 -11.05 -23.39
C ARG A 270 -21.24 -10.15 -22.64
N VAL A 271 -19.94 -10.32 -22.89
CA VAL A 271 -18.90 -9.43 -22.36
C VAL A 271 -19.04 -8.05 -23.01
N VAL A 272 -19.23 -7.03 -22.17
CA VAL A 272 -19.33 -5.61 -22.57
C VAL A 272 -17.96 -4.96 -22.49
N LEU A 273 -17.26 -5.19 -21.37
CA LEU A 273 -15.88 -4.79 -21.14
C LEU A 273 -15.09 -6.00 -20.63
N GLY A 274 -14.00 -6.33 -21.28
CA GLY A 274 -13.10 -7.41 -20.85
C GLY A 274 -12.34 -7.08 -19.58
N TRP A 275 -11.57 -8.05 -19.06
CA TRP A 275 -10.78 -7.85 -17.85
C TRP A 275 -9.82 -6.66 -17.98
N THR A 276 -10.02 -5.67 -17.13
CA THR A 276 -9.23 -4.45 -17.03
C THR A 276 -8.53 -4.41 -15.68
N THR A 277 -7.23 -4.13 -15.68
CA THR A 277 -6.44 -3.95 -14.47
C THR A 277 -6.62 -2.54 -13.94
N VAL A 278 -6.98 -2.42 -12.67
CA VAL A 278 -7.13 -1.17 -11.93
C VAL A 278 -5.83 -0.82 -11.21
N ALA A 279 -5.32 -1.77 -10.45
CA ALA A 279 -4.07 -1.66 -9.72
C ALA A 279 -3.28 -2.97 -9.82
N ASP A 280 -1.98 -2.87 -10.03
CA ASP A 280 -1.05 -3.99 -10.00
C ASP A 280 0.22 -3.58 -9.25
N PHE A 281 0.26 -3.95 -7.98
CA PHE A 281 1.36 -3.66 -7.05
C PHE A 281 2.25 -4.89 -6.82
N ARG A 282 2.09 -5.95 -7.61
CA ARG A 282 2.82 -7.20 -7.40
C ARG A 282 4.32 -7.04 -7.57
N GLU A 283 4.74 -6.20 -8.53
CA GLU A 283 6.15 -5.98 -8.85
C GLU A 283 6.59 -4.53 -8.62
N THR A 284 5.82 -3.55 -9.09
CA THR A 284 6.16 -2.13 -9.05
C THR A 284 4.93 -1.30 -8.70
N ILE A 285 5.13 -0.02 -8.34
CA ILE A 285 4.02 0.94 -8.17
C ILE A 285 3.86 1.81 -9.41
N PRO A 286 2.63 2.31 -9.65
CA PRO A 286 2.38 3.34 -10.65
C PRO A 286 3.11 4.65 -10.33
N SER A 287 3.16 5.56 -11.29
CA SER A 287 3.64 6.92 -11.05
C SER A 287 2.78 7.62 -9.97
N ALA A 288 3.40 8.52 -9.21
CA ALA A 288 2.66 9.32 -8.23
C ALA A 288 1.53 10.14 -8.87
N SER A 289 1.67 10.55 -10.13
CA SER A 289 0.61 11.22 -10.91
C SER A 289 -0.61 10.33 -11.20
N ASP A 290 -0.48 9.02 -11.08
CA ASP A 290 -1.58 8.07 -11.28
C ASP A 290 -2.39 7.83 -10.00
N TYR A 291 -2.03 8.46 -8.88
CA TYR A 291 -2.68 8.22 -7.60
C TYR A 291 -4.20 8.38 -7.67
N ASP A 292 -4.67 9.51 -8.18
CA ASP A 292 -6.12 9.78 -8.28
C ASP A 292 -6.80 8.96 -9.40
N ARG A 293 -6.04 8.34 -10.31
CA ARG A 293 -6.58 7.37 -11.28
C ARG A 293 -6.87 6.02 -10.63
N VAL A 294 -6.08 5.64 -9.63
CA VAL A 294 -6.19 4.36 -8.92
C VAL A 294 -7.11 4.51 -7.70
N TRP A 295 -6.85 5.51 -6.85
CA TRP A 295 -7.56 5.72 -5.60
C TRP A 295 -8.71 6.70 -5.76
N ALA A 296 -9.91 6.28 -5.36
CA ALA A 296 -11.11 7.10 -5.40
C ALA A 296 -11.12 8.16 -4.27
N PRO A 297 -11.87 9.25 -4.42
CA PRO A 297 -12.16 10.16 -3.33
C PRO A 297 -12.73 9.43 -2.11
N GLY A 298 -12.32 9.82 -0.91
CA GLY A 298 -12.69 9.14 0.33
C GLY A 298 -11.83 7.92 0.67
N THR A 299 -10.81 7.58 -0.14
CA THR A 299 -9.75 6.66 0.28
C THR A 299 -9.02 7.24 1.48
N THR A 300 -8.79 6.41 2.50
CA THR A 300 -8.01 6.77 3.69
C THR A 300 -6.96 5.70 3.98
N GLN A 301 -5.84 6.13 4.56
CA GLN A 301 -4.82 5.20 5.07
C GLN A 301 -5.20 4.69 6.47
N ASN A 302 -4.56 3.61 6.89
CA ASN A 302 -4.65 3.16 8.27
C ASN A 302 -4.06 4.19 9.24
N HIS A 303 -4.76 4.38 10.35
CA HIS A 303 -4.29 5.07 11.55
C HIS A 303 -4.41 4.16 12.76
N VAL A 304 -3.77 4.49 13.86
CA VAL A 304 -3.87 3.73 15.11
C VAL A 304 -5.34 3.51 15.49
N ARG A 305 -5.78 2.25 15.52
CA ARG A 305 -7.15 1.81 15.85
C ARG A 305 -8.23 2.35 14.90
N SER A 306 -7.84 2.84 13.75
CA SER A 306 -8.78 3.33 12.73
C SER A 306 -8.42 2.70 11.39
N PRO A 307 -9.22 1.76 10.87
CA PRO A 307 -8.95 1.14 9.59
C PRO A 307 -9.02 2.15 8.45
N GLY A 308 -8.17 1.95 7.47
CA GLY A 308 -8.24 2.65 6.20
C GLY A 308 -9.43 2.18 5.36
N HIS A 309 -9.76 2.95 4.34
CA HIS A 309 -10.73 2.60 3.32
C HIS A 309 -10.04 2.58 1.97
N PHE A 310 -9.83 1.41 1.41
CA PHE A 310 -9.07 1.22 0.16
C PHE A 310 -10.03 1.17 -1.03
N ARG A 311 -10.39 2.36 -1.51
CA ARG A 311 -11.40 2.58 -2.54
C ARG A 311 -10.74 2.76 -3.91
N LEU A 312 -10.92 1.80 -4.80
CA LEU A 312 -10.32 1.78 -6.14
C LEU A 312 -11.31 2.22 -7.21
N VAL A 313 -10.86 3.09 -8.10
CA VAL A 313 -11.63 3.54 -9.26
C VAL A 313 -11.63 2.44 -10.33
N LEU A 314 -12.74 1.75 -10.52
CA LEU A 314 -12.89 0.78 -11.61
C LEU A 314 -13.11 1.48 -12.95
N ALA A 315 -14.01 2.48 -12.97
CA ALA A 315 -14.29 3.32 -14.12
C ALA A 315 -14.71 4.73 -13.69
N ARG A 316 -14.47 5.72 -14.55
CA ARG A 316 -15.00 7.08 -14.40
C ARG A 316 -15.95 7.38 -15.54
N GLY A 317 -17.07 8.05 -15.23
CA GLY A 317 -18.06 8.46 -16.21
C GLY A 317 -18.53 7.30 -17.08
N LEU A 318 -18.77 6.13 -16.50
CA LEU A 318 -19.14 4.92 -17.24
C LEU A 318 -20.48 5.12 -17.95
N GLU A 319 -20.45 5.12 -19.26
CA GLU A 319 -21.64 5.26 -20.10
C GLU A 319 -22.11 3.88 -20.58
N LEU A 320 -23.34 3.53 -20.23
CA LEU A 320 -23.98 2.28 -20.60
C LEU A 320 -25.37 2.55 -21.16
N ARG A 321 -25.84 1.72 -22.06
CA ARG A 321 -27.25 1.69 -22.48
C ARG A 321 -28.12 1.17 -21.36
N ALA A 322 -29.39 1.55 -21.36
CA ALA A 322 -30.38 0.97 -20.45
C ALA A 322 -30.36 -0.57 -20.55
N GLY A 323 -30.33 -1.23 -19.39
CA GLY A 323 -30.27 -2.68 -19.32
C GLY A 323 -29.66 -3.19 -18.02
N GLU A 324 -29.57 -4.50 -17.92
CA GLU A 324 -29.00 -5.20 -16.76
C GLU A 324 -27.61 -5.74 -17.09
N TYR A 325 -26.72 -5.56 -16.13
CA TYR A 325 -25.32 -5.92 -16.22
C TYR A 325 -24.85 -6.64 -14.94
N VAL A 326 -23.70 -7.25 -15.02
CA VAL A 326 -22.94 -7.79 -13.87
C VAL A 326 -21.56 -7.22 -13.91
N VAL A 327 -21.17 -6.54 -12.84
CA VAL A 327 -19.79 -6.12 -12.59
C VAL A 327 -19.08 -7.27 -11.87
N GLU A 328 -18.03 -7.78 -12.46
CA GLU A 328 -17.17 -8.77 -11.83
C GLU A 328 -15.88 -8.10 -11.39
N VAL A 329 -15.53 -8.22 -10.10
CA VAL A 329 -14.31 -7.70 -9.51
C VAL A 329 -13.50 -8.87 -8.98
N ALA A 330 -12.21 -8.89 -9.26
CA ALA A 330 -11.27 -9.90 -8.78
C ALA A 330 -10.06 -9.23 -8.13
N VAL A 331 -9.67 -9.74 -6.98
CA VAL A 331 -8.50 -9.32 -6.21
C VAL A 331 -7.54 -10.47 -5.99
N ARG A 332 -6.25 -10.17 -5.85
CA ARG A 332 -5.21 -11.15 -5.58
C ARG A 332 -4.07 -10.52 -4.77
N ASP A 333 -3.50 -11.27 -3.83
CA ASP A 333 -2.28 -10.92 -3.12
C ASP A 333 -0.99 -11.26 -3.91
N THR A 334 0.17 -11.06 -3.29
CA THR A 334 1.48 -11.38 -3.88
C THR A 334 1.78 -12.88 -3.93
N ARG A 335 1.09 -13.71 -3.14
CA ARG A 335 1.25 -15.17 -3.09
C ARG A 335 0.28 -15.91 -3.99
N GLY A 336 -0.76 -15.22 -4.48
CA GLY A 336 -1.72 -15.75 -5.43
C GLY A 336 -3.06 -16.15 -4.81
N ASN A 337 -3.24 -15.96 -3.49
CA ASN A 337 -4.55 -16.08 -2.88
C ASN A 337 -5.47 -15.03 -3.51
N HIS A 338 -6.72 -15.38 -3.78
CA HIS A 338 -7.59 -14.51 -4.54
C HIS A 338 -9.06 -14.69 -4.18
N ALA A 339 -9.82 -13.64 -4.44
CA ALA A 339 -11.28 -13.65 -4.40
C ALA A 339 -11.85 -12.95 -5.64
N ALA A 340 -13.07 -13.34 -5.99
CA ALA A 340 -13.87 -12.64 -6.99
C ALA A 340 -15.30 -12.50 -6.51
N SER A 341 -15.92 -11.36 -6.83
CA SER A 341 -17.31 -11.07 -6.52
C SER A 341 -18.05 -10.56 -7.75
N ARG A 342 -19.33 -10.87 -7.82
CA ARG A 342 -20.23 -10.48 -8.91
C ARG A 342 -21.34 -9.60 -8.33
N PHE A 343 -21.52 -8.43 -8.91
CA PHE A 343 -22.48 -7.42 -8.45
C PHE A 343 -23.46 -7.10 -9.59
N PRO A 344 -24.76 -7.28 -9.38
CA PRO A 344 -25.75 -6.85 -10.36
C PRO A 344 -25.76 -5.33 -10.47
N LEU A 345 -25.98 -4.82 -11.68
CA LEU A 345 -26.01 -3.39 -12.01
C LEU A 345 -27.11 -3.13 -13.02
N ALA A 346 -28.12 -2.35 -12.63
CA ALA A 346 -29.18 -1.91 -13.50
C ALA A 346 -28.96 -0.47 -13.95
N VAL A 347 -29.10 -0.20 -15.26
CA VAL A 347 -28.98 1.13 -15.89
C VAL A 347 -30.28 1.44 -16.62
N GLY A 348 -30.85 2.64 -16.38
CA GLY A 348 -32.14 3.07 -16.96
C GLY A 348 -32.05 4.30 -17.84
#